data_b82d99fc71d8b47b17d70625690d5253
#
_entry.id   b82d99fc71d8b47b17d70625690d5253
#
_cell.length_a   1.000
_cell.length_b   1.000
_cell.length_c   1.000
_cell.angle_alpha   90.00
_cell.angle_beta   90.00
_cell.angle_gamma   90.00
#
_symmetry.space_group_name_H-M   'P 1'
#
loop_
_entity.id
_entity.type
_entity.pdbx_description
1 polymer ?
#
loop_
_entity_poly.entity_id
_entity_poly.type
_entity_poly.pdbx_seq_one_letter_code
_entity_poly.pdbx_strand_id
1 'polypeptide(L)'
;MEKLCRYWGRFALRTVARKSETGEKCATGATREDKTFTRLAFLASLARITRYVSQTKMTAIANIVRLVRTSGSLGTWAVVGLVWLLSLCSPCVSESAAMDIAILQSSDIAAYREAIAGLKATGPVGAIYAEYDAQGDLELGKKLARKLRASNASLVVAVGLKAALAAKAEIVDIPIVYMMILDPLKHQLTAANMTGTLLEVPVDRQLKIMRAFLPSLRQLGTLYDPTKTSSRLKNAVEQAASFNFQLKGLPVESDKDVPQQLRTLLSGVEALWLIPDSKVLTNESIGFILESALAHQIPVIGFSPEFTRLGALLSMSVNYGDVGRETGSLAKRILDGERPSPLNPVPNDRLKITVNLKTAKFLGITFSNELTSLIDETY
;
A
#
# COMPACT_ATOMS: atom_id res chain seq x y z
N MET A 1 -2.71 -9.37 -36.92
CA MET A 1 -1.90 -9.73 -35.76
C MET A 1 -2.59 -10.72 -34.81
N GLU A 2 -3.88 -10.64 -34.62
CA GLU A 2 -4.64 -11.53 -33.70
C GLU A 2 -4.70 -13.01 -34.12
N LYS A 3 -4.66 -13.31 -35.41
CA LYS A 3 -4.64 -14.70 -35.91
C LYS A 3 -3.28 -15.41 -35.73
N LEU A 4 -2.17 -14.69 -35.66
CA LEU A 4 -0.84 -15.24 -35.43
C LEU A 4 -0.59 -15.58 -33.95
N CYS A 5 -1.12 -14.80 -33.01
CA CYS A 5 -1.05 -15.11 -31.56
C CYS A 5 -1.81 -16.39 -31.20
N ARG A 6 -2.95 -16.69 -31.87
CA ARG A 6 -3.73 -17.92 -31.60
C ARG A 6 -3.06 -19.20 -32.14
N TYR A 7 -2.20 -19.08 -33.13
CA TYR A 7 -1.49 -20.24 -33.70
C TYR A 7 -0.30 -20.67 -32.83
N TRP A 8 0.37 -19.71 -32.18
CA TRP A 8 1.54 -19.96 -31.33
C TRP A 8 1.19 -20.46 -29.93
N GLY A 9 0.06 -20.04 -29.38
CA GLY A 9 -0.45 -20.53 -28.09
C GLY A 9 -0.80 -22.02 -28.12
N ARG A 10 -1.24 -22.58 -29.25
CA ARG A 10 -1.54 -24.01 -29.41
C ARG A 10 -0.30 -24.88 -29.62
N PHE A 11 0.78 -24.32 -30.11
CA PHE A 11 2.05 -25.06 -30.33
C PHE A 11 2.82 -25.23 -29.01
N ALA A 12 2.84 -24.21 -28.16
CA ALA A 12 3.47 -24.26 -26.85
C ALA A 12 2.78 -25.24 -25.89
N LEU A 13 1.44 -25.31 -25.93
CA LEU A 13 0.66 -26.22 -25.10
C LEU A 13 0.77 -27.70 -25.54
N ARG A 14 0.98 -27.98 -26.83
CA ARG A 14 1.19 -29.36 -27.31
C ARG A 14 2.56 -29.94 -26.95
N THR A 15 3.59 -29.11 -26.80
CA THR A 15 4.93 -29.55 -26.42
C THR A 15 5.04 -29.88 -24.92
N VAL A 16 4.24 -29.21 -24.10
CA VAL A 16 4.16 -29.47 -22.65
C VAL A 16 3.29 -30.71 -22.37
N ALA A 17 2.20 -30.90 -23.11
CA ALA A 17 1.32 -32.08 -22.92
C ALA A 17 1.96 -33.41 -23.36
N ARG A 18 2.91 -33.39 -24.30
CA ARG A 18 3.57 -34.61 -24.79
C ARG A 18 4.67 -35.13 -23.83
N LYS A 19 5.08 -34.34 -22.83
CA LYS A 19 6.07 -34.70 -21.80
C LYS A 19 5.44 -35.29 -20.52
N SER A 20 4.12 -35.27 -20.39
CA SER A 20 3.39 -35.80 -19.23
C SER A 20 2.89 -37.24 -19.42
N GLU A 21 3.00 -37.83 -20.62
CA GLU A 21 2.53 -39.20 -20.90
C GLU A 21 3.61 -40.28 -20.82
N THR A 22 4.88 -39.93 -20.65
CA THR A 22 5.93 -40.90 -20.35
C THR A 22 6.28 -40.80 -18.87
N GLY A 23 5.66 -41.69 -18.09
CA GLY A 23 5.85 -41.82 -16.64
C GLY A 23 7.26 -42.30 -16.30
N GLU A 24 8.18 -41.37 -16.08
CA GLU A 24 9.44 -41.65 -15.39
C GLU A 24 9.61 -40.66 -14.25
N LYS A 25 9.71 -41.25 -13.05
CA LYS A 25 10.08 -40.57 -11.81
C LYS A 25 11.47 -39.93 -11.99
N CYS A 26 11.58 -38.63 -11.96
CA CYS A 26 12.86 -37.96 -11.90
C CYS A 26 13.00 -37.17 -10.61
N ALA A 27 14.04 -37.50 -9.90
CA ALA A 27 14.47 -36.91 -8.65
C ALA A 27 14.90 -35.45 -8.81
N THR A 28 14.76 -34.71 -7.73
CA THR A 28 15.25 -33.36 -7.46
C THR A 28 16.69 -33.12 -7.90
N GLY A 29 16.91 -32.12 -8.77
CA GLY A 29 18.25 -31.65 -9.15
C GLY A 29 18.26 -30.84 -10.44
N ALA A 30 17.62 -29.67 -10.47
CA ALA A 30 17.79 -28.72 -11.60
C ALA A 30 19.13 -28.00 -11.47
N THR A 31 20.11 -28.43 -12.23
CA THR A 31 21.44 -27.81 -12.30
C THR A 31 21.43 -26.46 -13.03
N ARG A 32 22.41 -25.64 -12.70
CA ARG A 32 22.63 -24.26 -13.17
C ARG A 32 22.69 -24.11 -14.70
N GLU A 33 22.85 -25.18 -15.44
CA GLU A 33 22.94 -25.22 -16.91
C GLU A 33 21.59 -25.11 -17.63
N ASP A 34 20.49 -25.56 -17.04
CA ASP A 34 19.16 -25.51 -17.67
C ASP A 34 18.61 -24.06 -17.79
N LYS A 35 19.03 -23.16 -16.88
CA LYS A 35 18.62 -21.74 -16.91
C LYS A 35 19.36 -20.92 -17.96
N THR A 36 20.57 -21.33 -18.33
CA THR A 36 21.36 -20.68 -19.37
C THR A 36 20.87 -21.06 -20.77
N PHE A 37 20.42 -22.29 -20.96
CA PHE A 37 19.91 -22.76 -22.28
C PHE A 37 18.58 -22.06 -22.62
N THR A 38 17.68 -21.84 -21.64
CA THR A 38 16.42 -21.13 -21.84
C THR A 38 16.63 -19.65 -22.14
N ARG A 39 17.63 -19.00 -21.54
CA ARG A 39 18.00 -17.60 -21.82
C ARG A 39 18.61 -17.42 -23.19
N LEU A 40 19.49 -18.34 -23.64
CA LEU A 40 20.09 -18.30 -24.97
C LEU A 40 19.05 -18.52 -26.08
N ALA A 41 18.08 -19.42 -25.88
CA ALA A 41 16.98 -19.64 -26.81
C ALA A 41 16.07 -18.43 -26.96
N PHE A 42 15.80 -17.71 -25.84
CA PHE A 42 15.00 -16.49 -25.83
C PHE A 42 15.72 -15.33 -26.54
N LEU A 43 17.02 -15.14 -26.29
CA LEU A 43 17.83 -14.12 -26.96
C LEU A 43 17.99 -14.39 -28.46
N ALA A 44 18.14 -15.65 -28.86
CA ALA A 44 18.17 -16.04 -30.27
C ALA A 44 16.85 -15.81 -31.00
N SER A 45 15.70 -15.95 -30.27
CA SER A 45 14.38 -15.62 -30.77
C SER A 45 14.20 -14.12 -30.99
N LEU A 46 14.62 -13.30 -30.03
CA LEU A 46 14.59 -11.83 -30.12
C LEU A 46 15.45 -11.31 -31.26
N ALA A 47 16.66 -11.86 -31.44
CA ALA A 47 17.56 -11.50 -32.55
C ALA A 47 17.01 -11.87 -33.94
N ARG A 48 16.15 -12.89 -34.04
CA ARG A 48 15.44 -13.22 -35.29
C ARG A 48 14.30 -12.26 -35.57
N ILE A 49 13.55 -11.84 -34.54
CA ILE A 49 12.46 -10.88 -34.68
C ILE A 49 12.98 -9.50 -35.09
N THR A 50 14.08 -9.04 -34.51
CA THR A 50 14.73 -7.77 -34.91
C THR A 50 15.31 -7.82 -36.33
N ARG A 51 15.87 -8.93 -36.76
CA ARG A 51 16.32 -9.09 -38.18
C ARG A 51 15.15 -9.16 -39.16
N TYR A 52 14.03 -9.79 -38.78
CA TYR A 52 12.83 -9.86 -39.61
C TYR A 52 12.18 -8.48 -39.81
N VAL A 53 12.11 -7.69 -38.77
CA VAL A 53 11.56 -6.30 -38.82
C VAL A 53 12.50 -5.39 -39.64
N SER A 54 13.81 -5.58 -39.55
CA SER A 54 14.80 -4.86 -40.40
C SER A 54 14.72 -5.24 -41.88
N GLN A 55 14.54 -6.53 -42.18
CA GLN A 55 14.43 -6.99 -43.57
C GLN A 55 13.14 -6.54 -44.26
N THR A 56 12.01 -6.50 -43.54
CA THR A 56 10.75 -6.01 -44.13
C THR A 56 10.77 -4.50 -44.42
N LYS A 57 11.47 -3.71 -43.62
CA LYS A 57 11.72 -2.28 -43.91
C LYS A 57 12.64 -2.08 -45.11
N MET A 58 13.68 -2.88 -45.22
CA MET A 58 14.64 -2.83 -46.37
C MET A 58 13.99 -3.25 -47.69
N THR A 59 13.13 -4.26 -47.69
CA THR A 59 12.38 -4.67 -48.91
C THR A 59 11.31 -3.65 -49.32
N ALA A 60 10.67 -2.98 -48.37
CA ALA A 60 9.75 -1.87 -48.66
C ALA A 60 10.49 -0.69 -49.30
N ILE A 61 11.63 -0.30 -48.76
CA ILE A 61 12.47 0.78 -49.32
C ILE A 61 13.00 0.42 -50.72
N ALA A 62 13.46 -0.82 -50.93
CA ALA A 62 13.93 -1.30 -52.24
C ALA A 62 12.81 -1.28 -53.29
N ASN A 63 11.57 -1.64 -52.92
CA ASN A 63 10.43 -1.59 -53.84
C ASN A 63 10.00 -0.14 -54.16
N ILE A 64 10.09 0.78 -53.21
CA ILE A 64 9.83 2.21 -53.45
C ILE A 64 10.90 2.80 -54.39
N VAL A 65 12.18 2.48 -54.18
CA VAL A 65 13.27 2.94 -55.05
C VAL A 65 13.10 2.39 -56.46
N ARG A 66 12.58 1.15 -56.64
CA ARG A 66 12.32 0.56 -57.94
C ARG A 66 11.16 1.24 -58.68
N LEU A 67 10.11 1.64 -57.98
CA LEU A 67 8.96 2.38 -58.49
C LEU A 67 9.36 3.79 -58.95
N VAL A 68 10.25 4.47 -58.23
CA VAL A 68 10.77 5.80 -58.57
C VAL A 68 11.63 5.79 -59.84
N ARG A 69 12.28 4.65 -60.16
CA ARG A 69 13.17 4.53 -61.34
C ARG A 69 12.39 4.33 -62.66
N THR A 70 11.11 4.00 -62.59
CA THR A 70 10.25 3.74 -63.78
C THR A 70 9.33 4.90 -64.15
N SER A 71 9.19 5.91 -63.32
CA SER A 71 8.37 7.10 -63.58
C SER A 71 9.25 8.27 -64.04
N GLY A 72 8.89 8.84 -65.21
CA GLY A 72 9.62 9.96 -65.80
C GLY A 72 9.69 11.21 -64.92
N SER A 73 10.57 12.11 -65.27
CA SER A 73 11.19 13.19 -64.44
C SER A 73 10.28 14.17 -63.66
N LEU A 74 8.97 14.15 -63.81
CA LEU A 74 8.04 15.02 -63.05
C LEU A 74 7.46 14.36 -61.79
N GLY A 75 7.45 13.00 -61.69
CA GLY A 75 6.90 12.26 -60.55
C GLY A 75 7.90 12.12 -59.39
N THR A 76 9.19 12.28 -59.63
CA THR A 76 10.27 12.05 -58.63
C THR A 76 10.24 13.04 -57.46
N TRP A 77 9.97 14.29 -57.73
CA TRP A 77 9.92 15.33 -56.66
C TRP A 77 8.70 15.20 -55.78
N ALA A 78 7.56 14.76 -56.34
CA ALA A 78 6.36 14.53 -55.56
C ALA A 78 6.49 13.32 -54.59
N VAL A 79 7.17 12.23 -55.04
CA VAL A 79 7.42 11.06 -54.20
C VAL A 79 8.45 11.33 -53.12
N VAL A 80 9.50 12.10 -53.43
CA VAL A 80 10.50 12.52 -52.44
C VAL A 80 9.86 13.44 -51.38
N GLY A 81 8.99 14.38 -51.81
CA GLY A 81 8.21 15.24 -50.89
C GLY A 81 7.29 14.45 -50.00
N LEU A 82 6.59 13.42 -50.50
CA LEU A 82 5.69 12.56 -49.72
C LEU A 82 6.47 11.70 -48.70
N VAL A 83 7.62 11.18 -49.05
CA VAL A 83 8.50 10.39 -48.15
C VAL A 83 9.07 11.33 -47.03
N TRP A 84 9.41 12.58 -47.38
CA TRP A 84 9.84 13.56 -46.39
C TRP A 84 8.69 13.96 -45.46
N LEU A 85 7.47 14.16 -45.96
CA LEU A 85 6.29 14.44 -45.15
C LEU A 85 5.92 13.28 -44.22
N LEU A 86 6.02 12.03 -44.68
CA LEU A 86 5.79 10.83 -43.87
C LEU A 86 6.90 10.60 -42.84
N SER A 87 8.13 11.07 -43.09
CA SER A 87 9.23 11.04 -42.10
C SER A 87 9.05 12.06 -40.99
N LEU A 88 8.42 13.22 -41.30
CA LEU A 88 8.09 14.25 -40.29
C LEU A 88 6.87 13.85 -39.44
N CYS A 89 6.05 12.92 -39.90
CA CYS A 89 4.89 12.38 -39.18
C CYS A 89 5.21 11.05 -38.47
N SER A 90 6.49 10.79 -38.13
CA SER A 90 6.83 9.74 -37.18
C SER A 90 6.15 10.08 -35.87
N PRO A 91 5.17 9.28 -35.39
CA PRO A 91 4.68 9.47 -34.04
C PRO A 91 5.90 9.40 -33.13
N CYS A 92 6.15 10.47 -32.39
CA CYS A 92 7.06 10.44 -31.28
C CYS A 92 6.48 9.39 -30.31
N VAL A 93 6.85 8.12 -30.51
CA VAL A 93 6.65 7.11 -29.49
C VAL A 93 7.52 7.62 -28.34
N SER A 94 6.91 8.35 -27.42
CA SER A 94 7.52 8.62 -26.13
C SER A 94 7.85 7.25 -25.56
N GLU A 95 9.10 6.88 -25.66
CA GLU A 95 9.67 5.77 -24.90
C GLU A 95 9.43 6.20 -23.45
N SER A 96 8.37 5.63 -22.85
CA SER A 96 8.09 5.82 -21.43
C SER A 96 9.35 5.33 -20.73
N ALA A 97 10.20 6.24 -20.30
CA ALA A 97 11.36 5.89 -19.51
C ALA A 97 10.85 5.06 -18.33
N ALA A 98 11.37 3.84 -18.21
CA ALA A 98 10.99 2.96 -17.11
C ALA A 98 11.25 3.74 -15.81
N MET A 99 10.19 4.00 -15.04
CA MET A 99 10.30 4.73 -13.78
C MET A 99 10.80 3.77 -12.71
N ASP A 100 12.02 4.00 -12.23
CA ASP A 100 12.62 3.20 -11.16
C ASP A 100 12.11 3.71 -9.80
N ILE A 101 11.29 2.89 -9.13
CA ILE A 101 10.80 3.15 -7.77
C ILE A 101 11.56 2.27 -6.79
N ALA A 102 12.29 2.88 -5.87
CA ALA A 102 12.97 2.17 -4.81
C ALA A 102 12.07 2.07 -3.57
N ILE A 103 11.85 0.87 -3.07
CA ILE A 103 11.11 0.60 -1.83
C ILE A 103 12.12 0.29 -0.73
N LEU A 104 12.25 1.19 0.24
CA LEU A 104 13.05 0.97 1.45
C LEU A 104 12.11 0.60 2.58
N GLN A 105 12.18 -0.63 3.07
CA GLN A 105 11.37 -1.09 4.20
C GLN A 105 12.18 -1.18 5.48
N SER A 106 11.53 -0.89 6.62
CA SER A 106 12.14 -0.97 7.94
C SER A 106 12.50 -2.41 8.33
N SER A 107 11.65 -3.37 7.93
CA SER A 107 11.82 -4.81 8.16
C SER A 107 10.86 -5.60 7.26
N ASP A 108 11.11 -6.89 7.07
CA ASP A 108 10.20 -7.75 6.29
C ASP A 108 9.13 -8.39 7.21
N ILE A 109 7.97 -7.73 7.33
CA ILE A 109 6.82 -8.23 8.08
C ILE A 109 5.57 -8.34 7.19
N ALA A 110 4.62 -9.19 7.56
CA ALA A 110 3.41 -9.46 6.77
C ALA A 110 2.61 -8.18 6.42
N ALA A 111 2.45 -7.26 7.39
CA ALA A 111 1.74 -5.99 7.18
C ALA A 111 2.42 -5.12 6.12
N TYR A 112 3.75 -5.08 6.08
CA TYR A 112 4.49 -4.31 5.07
C TYR A 112 4.42 -4.96 3.70
N ARG A 113 4.48 -6.30 3.62
CA ARG A 113 4.30 -7.03 2.35
C ARG A 113 2.92 -6.78 1.74
N GLU A 114 1.86 -6.78 2.56
CA GLU A 114 0.50 -6.46 2.13
C GLU A 114 0.39 -5.03 1.58
N ALA A 115 0.97 -4.04 2.29
CA ALA A 115 1.00 -2.66 1.83
C ALA A 115 1.82 -2.49 0.54
N ILE A 116 2.98 -3.14 0.42
CA ILE A 116 3.80 -3.12 -0.80
C ILE A 116 3.06 -3.75 -1.98
N ALA A 117 2.32 -4.83 -1.76
CA ALA A 117 1.48 -5.42 -2.82
C ALA A 117 0.40 -4.44 -3.30
N GLY A 118 -0.27 -3.73 -2.37
CA GLY A 118 -1.21 -2.66 -2.68
C GLY A 118 -0.59 -1.52 -3.47
N LEU A 119 0.59 -1.04 -3.06
CA LEU A 119 1.38 -0.03 -3.74
C LEU A 119 1.65 -0.40 -5.20
N LYS A 120 2.13 -1.62 -5.45
CA LYS A 120 2.45 -2.10 -6.80
C LYS A 120 1.20 -2.26 -7.68
N ALA A 121 0.04 -2.54 -7.08
CA ALA A 121 -1.21 -2.71 -7.80
C ALA A 121 -1.77 -1.39 -8.39
N THR A 122 -1.49 -0.25 -7.78
CA THR A 122 -2.02 1.06 -8.19
C THR A 122 -0.94 2.06 -8.60
N GLY A 123 0.32 1.73 -8.40
CA GLY A 123 1.45 2.55 -8.81
C GLY A 123 1.57 2.73 -10.33
N PRO A 124 2.55 3.49 -10.82
CA PRO A 124 2.71 3.78 -12.23
C PRO A 124 2.84 2.52 -13.07
N VAL A 125 2.14 2.48 -14.19
CA VAL A 125 2.18 1.35 -15.13
C VAL A 125 3.57 1.26 -15.78
N GLY A 126 4.18 0.06 -15.72
CA GLY A 126 5.51 -0.16 -16.26
C GLY A 126 6.65 0.27 -15.34
N ALA A 127 6.37 0.73 -14.12
CA ALA A 127 7.40 1.02 -13.13
C ALA A 127 8.18 -0.25 -12.73
N ILE A 128 9.48 -0.08 -12.52
CA ILE A 128 10.37 -1.12 -11.98
C ILE A 128 10.52 -0.88 -10.48
N TYR A 129 10.17 -1.88 -9.68
CA TYR A 129 10.26 -1.79 -8.22
C TYR A 129 11.47 -2.55 -7.72
N ALA A 130 12.36 -1.87 -7.01
CA ALA A 130 13.50 -2.46 -6.32
C ALA A 130 13.30 -2.37 -4.80
N GLU A 131 13.31 -3.51 -4.11
CA GLU A 131 13.06 -3.59 -2.67
C GLU A 131 14.36 -3.73 -1.88
N TYR A 132 14.45 -2.99 -0.76
CA TYR A 132 15.59 -2.94 0.15
C TYR A 132 15.10 -3.06 1.59
N ASP A 133 15.64 -3.99 2.35
CA ASP A 133 15.26 -4.26 3.73
C ASP A 133 16.33 -3.74 4.70
N ALA A 134 15.94 -2.86 5.60
CA ALA A 134 16.80 -2.36 6.67
C ALA A 134 16.91 -3.32 7.88
N GLN A 135 16.21 -4.46 7.86
CA GLN A 135 16.27 -5.52 8.87
C GLN A 135 16.06 -5.01 10.32
N GLY A 136 15.26 -3.96 10.48
CA GLY A 136 15.02 -3.32 11.76
C GLY A 136 16.17 -2.45 12.27
N ASP A 137 17.21 -2.22 11.47
CA ASP A 137 18.38 -1.41 11.84
C ASP A 137 18.35 -0.06 11.11
N LEU A 138 18.42 1.04 11.89
CA LEU A 138 18.41 2.40 11.35
C LEU A 138 19.70 2.73 10.60
N GLU A 139 20.84 2.26 11.05
CA GLU A 139 22.13 2.56 10.41
C GLU A 139 22.28 1.79 9.09
N LEU A 140 21.82 0.54 9.03
CA LEU A 140 21.68 -0.17 7.77
C LEU A 140 20.71 0.56 6.81
N GLY A 141 19.58 1.05 7.35
CA GLY A 141 18.62 1.88 6.61
C GLY A 141 19.27 3.12 6.00
N LYS A 142 20.08 3.87 6.76
CA LYS A 142 20.82 5.04 6.26
C LYS A 142 21.84 4.66 5.19
N LYS A 143 22.57 3.55 5.38
CA LYS A 143 23.51 3.03 4.36
C LYS A 143 22.81 2.71 3.05
N LEU A 144 21.64 2.08 3.13
CA LEU A 144 20.80 1.78 1.95
C LEU A 144 20.27 3.07 1.33
N ALA A 145 19.78 4.04 2.12
CA ALA A 145 19.29 5.32 1.62
C ALA A 145 20.37 6.11 0.87
N ARG A 146 21.63 6.12 1.35
CA ARG A 146 22.77 6.70 0.61
C ARG A 146 23.01 6.03 -0.72
N LYS A 147 22.88 4.69 -0.78
CA LYS A 147 22.97 3.94 -2.03
C LYS A 147 21.84 4.32 -2.99
N LEU A 148 20.62 4.47 -2.48
CA LEU A 148 19.46 4.88 -3.27
C LEU A 148 19.61 6.30 -3.83
N ARG A 149 20.12 7.23 -3.03
CA ARG A 149 20.41 8.59 -3.50
C ARG A 149 21.39 8.63 -4.67
N ALA A 150 22.34 7.70 -4.71
CA ALA A 150 23.32 7.56 -5.80
C ALA A 150 22.81 6.71 -6.98
N SER A 151 21.57 6.24 -6.93
CA SER A 151 20.94 5.45 -7.99
C SER A 151 20.10 6.31 -8.93
N ASN A 152 19.52 5.69 -9.97
CA ASN A 152 18.59 6.34 -10.90
C ASN A 152 17.13 6.31 -10.41
N ALA A 153 16.88 6.11 -9.11
CA ALA A 153 15.54 6.06 -8.58
C ALA A 153 14.81 7.39 -8.81
N SER A 154 13.66 7.33 -9.45
CA SER A 154 12.79 8.49 -9.69
C SER A 154 11.96 8.85 -8.45
N LEU A 155 11.74 7.87 -7.56
CA LEU A 155 10.99 8.02 -6.32
C LEU A 155 11.43 6.95 -5.32
N VAL A 156 11.44 7.34 -4.03
CA VAL A 156 11.70 6.39 -2.93
C VAL A 156 10.42 6.23 -2.10
N VAL A 157 9.96 5.00 -1.93
CA VAL A 157 8.88 4.65 -1.00
C VAL A 157 9.50 4.12 0.29
N ALA A 158 9.26 4.81 1.40
CA ALA A 158 9.76 4.42 2.72
C ALA A 158 8.66 3.73 3.53
N VAL A 159 8.84 2.44 3.84
CA VAL A 159 7.86 1.62 4.54
C VAL A 159 8.25 1.44 6.01
N GLY A 160 7.48 2.06 6.90
CA GLY A 160 7.71 2.08 8.33
C GLY A 160 8.70 3.17 8.78
N LEU A 161 8.73 3.41 10.09
CA LEU A 161 9.39 4.58 10.69
C LEU A 161 10.90 4.62 10.45
N LYS A 162 11.62 3.51 10.67
CA LYS A 162 13.09 3.50 10.52
C LYS A 162 13.53 3.78 9.09
N ALA A 163 12.81 3.23 8.10
CA ALA A 163 13.06 3.50 6.69
C ALA A 163 12.81 4.98 6.34
N ALA A 164 11.72 5.56 6.84
CA ALA A 164 11.40 6.97 6.60
C ALA A 164 12.41 7.92 7.24
N LEU A 165 12.86 7.64 8.49
CA LEU A 165 13.91 8.40 9.15
C LEU A 165 15.25 8.30 8.42
N ALA A 166 15.60 7.11 7.94
CA ALA A 166 16.81 6.88 7.14
C ALA A 166 16.75 7.62 5.81
N ALA A 167 15.63 7.53 5.08
CA ALA A 167 15.43 8.24 3.82
C ALA A 167 15.48 9.76 4.02
N LYS A 168 14.79 10.30 5.04
CA LYS A 168 14.82 11.71 5.39
C LYS A 168 16.23 12.23 5.67
N ALA A 169 17.06 11.44 6.35
CA ALA A 169 18.41 11.85 6.74
C ALA A 169 19.39 11.91 5.57
N GLU A 170 19.20 11.08 4.54
CA GLU A 170 20.20 10.85 3.50
C GLU A 170 19.77 11.32 2.09
N ILE A 171 18.45 11.48 1.84
CA ILE A 171 17.91 11.78 0.52
C ILE A 171 17.22 13.15 0.55
N VAL A 172 17.72 14.09 -0.27
CA VAL A 172 17.22 15.48 -0.31
C VAL A 172 16.66 15.88 -1.68
N ASP A 173 17.04 15.18 -2.73
CA ASP A 173 16.81 15.52 -4.14
C ASP A 173 15.80 14.58 -4.84
N ILE A 174 15.57 13.38 -4.29
CA ILE A 174 14.59 12.44 -4.80
C ILE A 174 13.30 12.56 -3.97
N PRO A 175 12.10 12.57 -4.57
CA PRO A 175 10.84 12.52 -3.84
C PRO A 175 10.74 11.27 -2.95
N ILE A 176 10.25 11.46 -1.73
CA ILE A 176 10.05 10.38 -0.77
C ILE A 176 8.58 10.30 -0.42
N VAL A 177 7.98 9.11 -0.56
CA VAL A 177 6.64 8.82 -0.09
C VAL A 177 6.72 7.78 1.03
N TYR A 178 6.31 8.16 2.24
CA TYR A 178 6.27 7.21 3.35
C TYR A 178 4.89 6.56 3.50
N MET A 179 4.85 5.34 4.02
CA MET A 179 3.64 4.63 4.43
C MET A 179 3.90 3.76 5.66
N MET A 180 2.81 3.27 6.29
CA MET A 180 2.87 2.38 7.45
C MET A 180 3.55 3.03 8.67
N ILE A 181 3.26 4.32 8.90
CA ILE A 181 3.81 5.10 10.03
C ILE A 181 2.66 5.71 10.81
N LEU A 182 2.66 5.46 12.12
CA LEU A 182 1.78 6.13 13.06
C LEU A 182 2.34 7.52 13.38
N ASP A 183 1.50 8.56 13.29
CA ASP A 183 1.82 9.94 13.68
C ASP A 183 3.15 10.46 13.07
N PRO A 184 3.25 10.60 11.74
CA PRO A 184 4.50 11.00 11.08
C PRO A 184 4.98 12.39 11.51
N LEU A 185 4.08 13.30 11.90
CA LEU A 185 4.42 14.65 12.35
C LEU A 185 5.16 14.62 13.69
N LYS A 186 4.78 13.74 14.62
CA LYS A 186 5.48 13.51 15.88
C LYS A 186 6.93 13.08 15.66
N HIS A 187 7.20 12.36 14.60
CA HIS A 187 8.53 11.94 14.19
C HIS A 187 9.23 12.94 13.27
N GLN A 188 8.65 14.16 13.15
CA GLN A 188 9.19 15.24 12.33
C GLN A 188 9.47 14.85 10.88
N LEU A 189 8.63 13.98 10.28
CA LEU A 189 8.75 13.61 8.87
C LEU A 189 8.21 14.74 7.97
N THR A 190 8.91 15.88 7.98
CA THR A 190 8.48 17.15 7.38
C THR A 190 9.48 17.71 6.37
N ALA A 191 10.33 16.89 5.74
CA ALA A 191 11.25 17.36 4.69
C ALA A 191 10.46 17.82 3.44
N ALA A 192 10.98 18.83 2.73
CA ALA A 192 10.31 19.43 1.57
C ALA A 192 10.06 18.45 0.41
N ASN A 193 10.91 17.42 0.27
CA ASN A 193 10.78 16.36 -0.72
C ASN A 193 10.01 15.14 -0.21
N MET A 194 9.33 15.24 0.96
CA MET A 194 8.73 14.11 1.63
C MET A 194 7.23 14.32 1.86
N THR A 195 6.44 13.31 1.58
CA THR A 195 5.02 13.20 1.93
C THR A 195 4.66 11.73 2.18
N GLY A 196 3.41 11.41 2.45
CA GLY A 196 3.03 10.01 2.63
C GLY A 196 1.56 9.81 2.92
N THR A 197 1.21 8.57 3.23
CA THR A 197 -0.14 8.15 3.62
C THR A 197 -0.21 7.86 5.11
N LEU A 198 -1.35 8.23 5.73
CA LEU A 198 -1.58 7.98 7.14
C LEU A 198 -1.97 6.53 7.38
N LEU A 199 -1.44 5.94 8.46
CA LEU A 199 -1.83 4.61 8.94
C LEU A 199 -3.02 4.68 9.91
N GLU A 200 -3.46 5.87 10.29
CA GLU A 200 -4.51 6.05 11.28
C GLU A 200 -5.87 6.28 10.63
N VAL A 201 -6.89 5.74 11.29
CA VAL A 201 -8.27 6.10 10.99
C VAL A 201 -8.53 7.49 11.58
N PRO A 202 -8.98 8.48 10.80
CA PRO A 202 -9.34 9.80 11.32
C PRO A 202 -10.41 9.70 12.43
N VAL A 203 -10.26 10.52 13.45
CA VAL A 203 -11.12 10.48 14.66
C VAL A 203 -12.59 10.71 14.31
N ASP A 204 -12.88 11.67 13.44
CA ASP A 204 -14.24 11.97 12.96
C ASP A 204 -14.90 10.75 12.29
N ARG A 205 -14.15 9.98 11.54
CA ARG A 205 -14.64 8.74 10.93
C ARG A 205 -14.91 7.66 11.96
N GLN A 206 -14.02 7.49 12.94
CA GLN A 206 -14.27 6.56 14.05
C GLN A 206 -15.55 6.93 14.80
N LEU A 207 -15.71 8.20 15.15
CA LEU A 207 -16.90 8.69 15.85
C LEU A 207 -18.17 8.52 15.01
N LYS A 208 -18.11 8.73 13.70
CA LYS A 208 -19.24 8.49 12.78
C LYS A 208 -19.66 7.02 12.79
N ILE A 209 -18.71 6.10 12.73
CA ILE A 209 -19.01 4.65 12.79
C ILE A 209 -19.56 4.28 14.16
N MET A 210 -18.95 4.77 15.26
CA MET A 210 -19.48 4.54 16.61
C MET A 210 -20.94 5.02 16.73
N ARG A 211 -21.26 6.19 16.18
CA ARG A 211 -22.63 6.71 16.19
C ARG A 211 -23.60 5.83 15.39
N ALA A 212 -23.16 5.29 14.26
CA ALA A 212 -24.00 4.40 13.45
C ALA A 212 -24.24 3.05 14.15
N PHE A 213 -23.21 2.44 14.72
CA PHE A 213 -23.30 1.13 15.38
C PHE A 213 -23.93 1.19 16.79
N LEU A 214 -23.78 2.32 17.49
CA LEU A 214 -24.25 2.54 18.86
C LEU A 214 -25.03 3.86 18.93
N PRO A 215 -26.25 3.93 18.37
CA PRO A 215 -26.99 5.19 18.21
C PRO A 215 -27.45 5.80 19.54
N SER A 216 -27.66 4.99 20.60
CA SER A 216 -28.02 5.44 21.94
C SER A 216 -26.87 5.96 22.78
N LEU A 217 -25.62 5.63 22.41
CA LEU A 217 -24.39 5.97 23.15
C LEU A 217 -24.25 7.48 23.37
N ARG A 218 -23.96 7.89 24.60
CA ARG A 218 -23.70 9.29 25.00
C ARG A 218 -22.35 9.43 25.71
N GLN A 219 -22.05 8.51 26.65
CA GLN A 219 -20.86 8.56 27.51
C GLN A 219 -19.81 7.59 27.00
N LEU A 220 -18.76 8.14 26.40
CA LEU A 220 -17.63 7.37 25.89
C LEU A 220 -16.43 7.53 26.82
N GLY A 221 -15.77 6.44 27.20
CA GLY A 221 -14.60 6.46 28.07
C GLY A 221 -13.33 6.01 27.37
N THR A 222 -12.18 6.52 27.81
CA THR A 222 -10.87 6.04 27.39
C THR A 222 -9.85 6.19 28.51
N LEU A 223 -8.87 5.30 28.54
CA LEU A 223 -7.66 5.43 29.34
C LEU A 223 -6.52 5.94 28.47
N TYR A 224 -5.63 6.76 29.03
CA TYR A 224 -4.54 7.35 28.24
C TYR A 224 -3.30 7.67 29.08
N ASP A 225 -2.12 7.64 28.45
CA ASP A 225 -0.86 8.15 29.00
C ASP A 225 -0.82 9.69 28.84
N PRO A 226 -0.85 10.47 29.93
CA PRO A 226 -0.83 11.92 29.85
C PRO A 226 0.43 12.49 29.18
N THR A 227 1.52 11.73 29.15
CA THR A 227 2.77 12.18 28.55
C THR A 227 2.83 11.95 27.03
N LYS A 228 2.05 11.00 26.49
CA LYS A 228 2.15 10.59 25.09
C LYS A 228 0.90 10.88 24.26
N THR A 229 -0.29 10.76 24.85
CA THR A 229 -1.57 10.75 24.12
C THR A 229 -2.49 11.90 24.46
N SER A 230 -2.11 12.83 25.37
CA SER A 230 -2.94 13.99 25.78
C SER A 230 -3.41 14.86 24.61
N SER A 231 -2.53 15.19 23.67
CA SER A 231 -2.90 16.03 22.51
C SER A 231 -3.91 15.35 21.60
N ARG A 232 -3.76 14.04 21.39
CA ARG A 232 -4.69 13.21 20.62
C ARG A 232 -6.05 13.14 21.32
N LEU A 233 -6.05 12.93 22.63
CA LEU A 233 -7.29 12.91 23.42
C LEU A 233 -8.00 14.26 23.37
N LYS A 234 -7.29 15.38 23.51
CA LYS A 234 -7.89 16.72 23.42
C LYS A 234 -8.62 16.93 22.10
N ASN A 235 -7.95 16.62 20.99
CA ASN A 235 -8.55 16.67 19.66
C ASN A 235 -9.78 15.74 19.54
N ALA A 236 -9.71 14.54 20.09
CA ALA A 236 -10.82 13.60 20.09
C ALA A 236 -12.02 14.09 20.93
N VAL A 237 -11.79 14.74 22.08
CA VAL A 237 -12.86 15.34 22.92
C VAL A 237 -13.57 16.46 22.17
N GLU A 238 -12.82 17.35 21.49
CA GLU A 238 -13.38 18.43 20.70
C GLU A 238 -14.27 17.91 19.56
N GLN A 239 -13.81 16.87 18.86
CA GLN A 239 -14.58 16.25 17.77
C GLN A 239 -15.76 15.43 18.27
N ALA A 240 -15.64 14.74 19.41
CA ALA A 240 -16.70 13.90 19.98
C ALA A 240 -18.00 14.69 20.25
N ALA A 241 -17.89 15.95 20.67
CA ALA A 241 -19.03 16.82 20.90
C ALA A 241 -19.89 17.01 19.63
N SER A 242 -19.28 17.09 18.45
CA SER A 242 -19.99 17.23 17.16
C SER A 242 -20.81 15.98 16.79
N PHE A 243 -20.50 14.83 17.40
CA PHE A 243 -21.25 13.59 17.25
C PHE A 243 -22.16 13.30 18.46
N ASN A 244 -22.39 14.28 19.33
CA ASN A 244 -23.16 14.13 20.58
C ASN A 244 -22.63 13.06 21.54
N PHE A 245 -21.29 12.91 21.60
CA PHE A 245 -20.59 12.11 22.60
C PHE A 245 -19.96 13.00 23.65
N GLN A 246 -20.02 12.56 24.91
CA GLN A 246 -19.18 13.07 25.99
C GLN A 246 -18.02 12.08 26.16
N LEU A 247 -16.85 12.45 25.72
CA LEU A 247 -15.66 11.62 25.86
C LEU A 247 -14.92 11.96 27.16
N LYS A 248 -14.86 10.99 28.08
CA LYS A 248 -14.16 11.07 29.36
C LYS A 248 -12.84 10.29 29.25
N GLY A 249 -11.71 10.97 29.38
CA GLY A 249 -10.38 10.35 29.52
C GLY A 249 -9.95 10.28 30.97
N LEU A 250 -9.45 9.12 31.42
CA LEU A 250 -8.74 9.00 32.70
C LEU A 250 -7.26 8.73 32.47
N PRO A 251 -6.36 9.53 33.10
CA PRO A 251 -4.92 9.37 32.95
C PRO A 251 -4.42 8.11 33.65
N VAL A 252 -3.42 7.49 33.05
CA VAL A 252 -2.69 6.34 33.58
C VAL A 252 -1.21 6.73 33.65
N GLU A 253 -0.71 6.92 34.87
CA GLU A 253 0.70 7.29 35.11
C GLU A 253 1.62 6.07 34.98
N SER A 254 1.13 4.89 35.36
CA SER A 254 1.80 3.60 35.27
C SER A 254 0.83 2.52 34.79
N ASP A 255 1.35 1.48 34.15
CA ASP A 255 0.61 0.27 33.78
C ASP A 255 -0.13 -0.37 34.98
N LYS A 256 0.46 -0.24 36.18
CA LYS A 256 -0.15 -0.71 37.44
C LYS A 256 -1.43 0.04 37.84
N ASP A 257 -1.62 1.25 37.35
CA ASP A 257 -2.80 2.07 37.64
C ASP A 257 -3.99 1.68 36.76
N VAL A 258 -3.76 0.96 35.66
CA VAL A 258 -4.81 0.54 34.71
C VAL A 258 -6.01 -0.12 35.41
N PRO A 259 -5.86 -1.08 36.33
CA PRO A 259 -7.01 -1.72 36.98
C PRO A 259 -7.85 -0.76 37.82
N GLN A 260 -7.23 0.18 38.52
CA GLN A 260 -7.96 1.14 39.34
C GLN A 260 -8.65 2.18 38.48
N GLN A 261 -7.95 2.76 37.51
CA GLN A 261 -8.51 3.79 36.64
C GLN A 261 -9.64 3.21 35.77
N LEU A 262 -9.51 1.96 35.30
CA LEU A 262 -10.54 1.27 34.55
C LEU A 262 -11.82 1.13 35.38
N ARG A 263 -11.76 0.63 36.62
CA ARG A 263 -12.95 0.49 37.48
C ARG A 263 -13.63 1.83 37.69
N THR A 264 -12.87 2.90 37.92
CA THR A 264 -13.38 4.26 38.06
C THR A 264 -14.05 4.75 36.78
N LEU A 265 -13.47 4.42 35.62
CA LEU A 265 -14.02 4.82 34.33
C LEU A 265 -15.32 4.07 34.00
N LEU A 266 -15.35 2.76 34.21
CA LEU A 266 -16.49 1.91 33.86
C LEU A 266 -17.74 2.25 34.65
N SER A 267 -17.64 2.85 35.84
CA SER A 267 -18.81 3.29 36.63
C SER A 267 -19.56 4.51 36.05
N GLY A 268 -18.99 5.19 35.04
CA GLY A 268 -19.56 6.43 34.51
C GLY A 268 -19.56 6.54 33.01
N VAL A 269 -19.44 5.42 32.27
CA VAL A 269 -19.43 5.41 30.79
C VAL A 269 -20.31 4.29 30.26
N GLU A 270 -20.77 4.46 29.02
CA GLU A 270 -21.62 3.50 28.31
C GLU A 270 -20.85 2.67 27.28
N ALA A 271 -19.68 3.12 26.90
CA ALA A 271 -18.75 2.37 26.05
C ALA A 271 -17.30 2.74 26.35
N LEU A 272 -16.38 1.81 26.15
CA LEU A 272 -14.95 2.01 26.28
C LEU A 272 -14.29 2.07 24.88
N TRP A 273 -13.59 3.17 24.59
CA TRP A 273 -12.82 3.35 23.37
C TRP A 273 -11.34 3.16 23.63
N LEU A 274 -10.75 2.15 23.03
CA LEU A 274 -9.33 1.90 23.08
C LEU A 274 -8.62 2.77 22.03
N ILE A 275 -7.68 3.58 22.48
CA ILE A 275 -6.77 4.34 21.62
C ILE A 275 -5.37 3.71 21.66
N PRO A 276 -4.56 3.81 20.59
CA PRO A 276 -3.20 3.29 20.59
C PRO A 276 -2.33 3.94 21.68
N ASP A 277 -2.09 3.22 22.76
CA ASP A 277 -1.31 3.65 23.91
C ASP A 277 -0.57 2.48 24.55
N SER A 278 0.77 2.50 24.48
CA SER A 278 1.60 1.37 24.92
C SER A 278 1.71 1.23 26.46
N LYS A 279 1.30 2.26 27.24
CA LYS A 279 1.26 2.18 28.69
C LYS A 279 -0.06 1.56 29.17
N VAL A 280 -1.12 1.87 28.49
CA VAL A 280 -2.47 1.34 28.80
C VAL A 280 -2.65 -0.08 28.28
N LEU A 281 -2.20 -0.33 27.04
CA LEU A 281 -2.43 -1.60 26.31
C LEU A 281 -1.14 -2.42 26.28
N THR A 282 -0.93 -3.17 27.34
CA THR A 282 0.11 -4.20 27.46
C THR A 282 -0.50 -5.58 27.24
N ASN A 283 0.32 -6.60 27.05
CA ASN A 283 -0.16 -7.99 26.93
C ASN A 283 -0.97 -8.44 28.14
N GLU A 284 -0.60 -7.93 29.33
CA GLU A 284 -1.23 -8.25 30.60
C GLU A 284 -2.54 -7.48 30.81
N SER A 285 -2.59 -6.21 30.39
CA SER A 285 -3.74 -5.34 30.65
C SER A 285 -4.90 -5.57 29.67
N ILE A 286 -4.64 -5.96 28.43
CA ILE A 286 -5.66 -6.11 27.38
C ILE A 286 -6.76 -7.09 27.79
N GLY A 287 -6.40 -8.28 28.25
CA GLY A 287 -7.36 -9.30 28.73
C GLY A 287 -8.20 -8.75 29.86
N PHE A 288 -7.57 -8.16 30.89
CA PHE A 288 -8.24 -7.58 32.04
C PHE A 288 -9.23 -6.44 31.65
N ILE A 289 -8.83 -5.57 30.69
CA ILE A 289 -9.68 -4.48 30.21
C ILE A 289 -10.95 -5.04 29.54
N LEU A 290 -10.79 -6.01 28.64
CA LEU A 290 -11.89 -6.60 27.89
C LEU A 290 -12.86 -7.37 28.82
N GLU A 291 -12.33 -8.20 29.70
CA GLU A 291 -13.12 -8.97 30.68
C GLU A 291 -13.88 -8.04 31.66
N SER A 292 -13.19 -7.04 32.20
CA SER A 292 -13.81 -6.08 33.11
C SER A 292 -14.94 -5.28 32.46
N ALA A 293 -14.74 -4.80 31.24
CA ALA A 293 -15.75 -4.06 30.49
C ALA A 293 -16.96 -4.97 30.19
N LEU A 294 -16.73 -6.20 29.76
CA LEU A 294 -17.79 -7.17 29.46
C LEU A 294 -18.61 -7.53 30.72
N ALA A 295 -17.94 -7.72 31.87
CA ALA A 295 -18.60 -7.97 33.14
C ALA A 295 -19.54 -6.82 33.58
N HIS A 296 -19.23 -5.58 33.19
CA HIS A 296 -20.05 -4.39 33.40
C HIS A 296 -21.06 -4.13 32.26
N GLN A 297 -21.18 -5.03 31.30
CA GLN A 297 -22.00 -4.88 30.08
C GLN A 297 -21.65 -3.64 29.25
N ILE A 298 -20.39 -3.21 29.27
CA ILE A 298 -19.89 -2.06 28.53
C ILE A 298 -19.21 -2.54 27.24
N PRO A 299 -19.70 -2.16 26.06
CA PRO A 299 -19.06 -2.47 24.79
C PRO A 299 -17.69 -1.80 24.69
N VAL A 300 -16.73 -2.56 24.17
CA VAL A 300 -15.39 -2.06 23.89
C VAL A 300 -15.23 -1.84 22.40
N ILE A 301 -14.70 -0.67 22.02
CA ILE A 301 -14.35 -0.30 20.65
C ILE A 301 -12.83 -0.27 20.53
N GLY A 302 -12.28 -1.11 19.64
CA GLY A 302 -10.85 -1.24 19.37
C GLY A 302 -10.40 -0.59 18.07
N PHE A 303 -9.11 -0.66 17.81
CA PHE A 303 -8.47 -0.14 16.59
C PHE A 303 -7.77 -1.24 15.76
N SER A 304 -7.96 -2.50 16.12
CA SER A 304 -7.41 -3.66 15.41
C SER A 304 -8.38 -4.84 15.48
N PRO A 305 -8.50 -5.67 14.43
CA PRO A 305 -9.30 -6.91 14.44
C PRO A 305 -8.96 -7.85 15.60
N GLU A 306 -7.74 -7.79 16.11
CA GLU A 306 -7.29 -8.57 17.26
C GLU A 306 -8.14 -8.31 18.51
N PHE A 307 -8.46 -7.03 18.81
CA PHE A 307 -9.34 -6.71 19.93
C PHE A 307 -10.73 -7.29 19.77
N THR A 308 -11.28 -7.27 18.56
CA THR A 308 -12.59 -7.86 18.26
C THR A 308 -12.56 -9.39 18.45
N ARG A 309 -11.49 -10.04 18.02
CA ARG A 309 -11.30 -11.48 18.24
C ARG A 309 -11.19 -11.83 19.72
N LEU A 310 -10.56 -10.96 20.52
CA LEU A 310 -10.42 -11.13 21.96
C LEU A 310 -11.67 -10.74 22.77
N GLY A 311 -12.74 -10.21 22.15
CA GLY A 311 -14.00 -9.92 22.80
C GLY A 311 -14.46 -8.46 22.77
N ALA A 312 -13.73 -7.54 22.15
CA ALA A 312 -14.27 -6.21 21.87
C ALA A 312 -15.48 -6.32 20.94
N LEU A 313 -16.48 -5.44 21.12
CA LEU A 313 -17.67 -5.43 20.27
C LEU A 313 -17.35 -5.10 18.81
N LEU A 314 -16.57 -4.05 18.62
CA LEU A 314 -16.29 -3.42 17.34
C LEU A 314 -14.82 -3.01 17.28
N SER A 315 -14.18 -3.19 16.15
CA SER A 315 -12.89 -2.54 15.88
C SER A 315 -12.90 -1.87 14.51
N MET A 316 -12.23 -0.72 14.45
CA MET A 316 -12.02 0.05 13.24
C MET A 316 -10.53 0.14 12.96
N SER A 317 -10.10 -0.43 11.88
CA SER A 317 -8.69 -0.48 11.49
C SER A 317 -8.51 -0.01 10.05
N VAL A 318 -7.28 0.23 9.66
CA VAL A 318 -6.91 0.40 8.26
C VAL A 318 -6.61 -0.97 7.65
N ASN A 319 -6.97 -1.15 6.39
CA ASN A 319 -6.48 -2.28 5.61
C ASN A 319 -5.10 -1.91 5.05
N TYR A 320 -4.10 -2.70 5.32
CA TYR A 320 -2.71 -2.38 4.90
C TYR A 320 -2.56 -2.37 3.38
N GLY A 321 -3.27 -3.24 2.67
CA GLY A 321 -3.32 -3.20 1.21
C GLY A 321 -3.93 -1.91 0.65
N ASP A 322 -4.94 -1.34 1.35
CA ASP A 322 -5.54 -0.06 0.97
C ASP A 322 -4.58 1.11 1.23
N VAL A 323 -3.86 1.10 2.35
CA VAL A 323 -2.76 2.07 2.59
C VAL A 323 -1.75 2.02 1.45
N GLY A 324 -1.38 0.81 1.03
CA GLY A 324 -0.49 0.61 -0.12
C GLY A 324 -1.07 1.14 -1.42
N ARG A 325 -2.34 0.86 -1.71
CA ARG A 325 -3.03 1.38 -2.91
C ARG A 325 -3.06 2.90 -2.96
N GLU A 326 -3.37 3.54 -1.84
CA GLU A 326 -3.35 5.00 -1.74
C GLU A 326 -1.94 5.56 -1.94
N THR A 327 -0.93 4.89 -1.35
CA THR A 327 0.47 5.24 -1.55
C THR A 327 0.89 5.10 -3.02
N GLY A 328 0.42 4.07 -3.72
CA GLY A 328 0.68 3.88 -5.16
C GLY A 328 0.06 4.98 -6.01
N SER A 329 -1.17 5.37 -5.71
CA SER A 329 -1.85 6.50 -6.36
C SER A 329 -1.12 7.82 -6.10
N LEU A 330 -0.65 8.06 -4.87
CA LEU A 330 0.14 9.23 -4.50
C LEU A 330 1.50 9.24 -5.21
N ALA A 331 2.19 8.10 -5.26
CA ALA A 331 3.45 7.95 -5.98
C ALA A 331 3.31 8.30 -7.46
N LYS A 332 2.20 7.84 -8.08
CA LYS A 332 1.90 8.18 -9.48
C LYS A 332 1.70 9.68 -9.66
N ARG A 333 0.89 10.35 -8.83
CA ARG A 333 0.69 11.81 -8.90
C ARG A 333 1.99 12.60 -8.77
N ILE A 334 2.89 12.16 -7.87
CA ILE A 334 4.19 12.81 -7.68
C ILE A 334 5.07 12.64 -8.93
N LEU A 335 5.10 11.46 -9.51
CA LEU A 335 5.84 11.20 -10.75
C LEU A 335 5.23 11.92 -11.96
N ASP A 336 3.92 12.19 -11.94
CA ASP A 336 3.22 13.03 -12.91
C ASP A 336 3.44 14.54 -12.68
N GLY A 337 4.22 14.93 -11.64
CA GLY A 337 4.64 16.31 -11.36
C GLY A 337 4.01 17.01 -10.16
N GLU A 338 3.19 16.31 -9.36
CA GLU A 338 2.68 16.85 -8.10
C GLU A 338 3.85 17.00 -7.10
N ARG A 339 3.91 18.12 -6.41
CA ARG A 339 4.96 18.34 -5.40
C ARG A 339 4.59 17.66 -4.08
N PRO A 340 5.53 16.94 -3.44
CA PRO A 340 5.33 16.45 -2.09
C PRO A 340 4.90 17.57 -1.12
N SER A 341 3.88 17.28 -0.30
CA SER A 341 3.43 18.19 0.75
C SER A 341 3.61 17.53 2.13
N PRO A 342 4.63 17.92 2.89
CA PRO A 342 4.94 17.26 4.18
C PRO A 342 3.90 17.52 5.27
N LEU A 343 3.14 18.60 5.15
CA LEU A 343 2.15 19.00 6.16
C LEU A 343 0.76 18.38 5.93
N ASN A 344 0.51 17.83 4.75
CA ASN A 344 -0.76 17.25 4.36
C ASN A 344 -0.60 15.80 3.88
N PRO A 345 -0.24 14.86 4.76
CA PRO A 345 -0.23 13.46 4.39
C PRO A 345 -1.65 12.99 4.05
N VAL A 346 -1.75 12.08 3.07
CA VAL A 346 -3.05 11.60 2.58
C VAL A 346 -3.68 10.67 3.61
N PRO A 347 -4.92 10.94 4.09
CA PRO A 347 -5.63 10.04 4.98
C PRO A 347 -6.06 8.78 4.23
N ASN A 348 -6.12 7.66 4.94
CA ASN A 348 -6.70 6.45 4.38
C ASN A 348 -8.23 6.53 4.44
N ASP A 349 -8.88 6.47 3.28
CA ASP A 349 -10.33 6.61 3.16
C ASP A 349 -11.10 5.33 3.42
N ARG A 350 -10.46 4.17 3.32
CA ARG A 350 -11.11 2.87 3.51
C ARG A 350 -10.81 2.30 4.89
N LEU A 351 -11.87 2.05 5.65
CA LEU A 351 -11.80 1.42 6.95
C LEU A 351 -12.14 -0.06 6.85
N LYS A 352 -11.44 -0.87 7.63
CA LYS A 352 -11.84 -2.25 7.91
C LYS A 352 -12.62 -2.26 9.23
N ILE A 353 -13.89 -2.64 9.15
CA ILE A 353 -14.80 -2.75 10.29
C ILE A 353 -14.94 -4.23 10.66
N THR A 354 -14.59 -4.57 11.89
CA THR A 354 -14.74 -5.93 12.43
C THR A 354 -15.67 -5.94 13.64
N VAL A 355 -16.53 -6.94 13.74
CA VAL A 355 -17.55 -7.05 14.80
C VAL A 355 -17.51 -8.43 15.44
N ASN A 356 -17.62 -8.48 16.78
CA ASN A 356 -17.82 -9.73 17.50
C ASN A 356 -19.32 -9.96 17.74
N LEU A 357 -19.90 -10.88 16.98
CA LEU A 357 -21.35 -11.18 17.08
C LEU A 357 -21.72 -11.86 18.41
N LYS A 358 -20.79 -12.59 19.03
CA LYS A 358 -21.02 -13.20 20.36
C LYS A 358 -21.11 -12.12 21.43
N THR A 359 -20.19 -11.16 21.39
CA THR A 359 -20.21 -9.99 22.28
C THR A 359 -21.45 -9.14 22.04
N ALA A 360 -21.81 -8.88 20.77
CA ALA A 360 -23.03 -8.15 20.42
C ALA A 360 -24.27 -8.83 21.02
N LYS A 361 -24.41 -10.13 20.82
CA LYS A 361 -25.51 -10.94 21.40
C LYS A 361 -25.54 -10.87 22.93
N PHE A 362 -24.38 -10.99 23.59
CA PHE A 362 -24.26 -10.91 25.04
C PHE A 362 -24.71 -9.55 25.57
N LEU A 363 -24.34 -8.46 24.88
CA LEU A 363 -24.72 -7.10 25.24
C LEU A 363 -26.13 -6.69 24.79
N GLY A 364 -26.87 -7.59 24.12
CA GLY A 364 -28.21 -7.29 23.59
C GLY A 364 -28.20 -6.29 22.43
N ILE A 365 -27.07 -6.14 21.73
CA ILE A 365 -26.90 -5.22 20.61
C ILE A 365 -27.21 -5.93 19.30
N THR A 366 -28.09 -5.35 18.50
CA THR A 366 -28.45 -5.83 17.16
C THR A 366 -28.12 -4.78 16.12
N PHE A 367 -27.70 -5.22 14.95
CA PHE A 367 -27.33 -4.33 13.85
C PHE A 367 -28.37 -4.45 12.72
N SER A 368 -28.69 -3.31 12.08
CA SER A 368 -29.53 -3.31 10.88
C SER A 368 -28.83 -4.00 9.71
N ASN A 369 -29.59 -4.40 8.69
CA ASN A 369 -29.02 -4.98 7.48
C ASN A 369 -28.04 -4.01 6.77
N GLU A 370 -28.33 -2.71 6.83
CA GLU A 370 -27.44 -1.68 6.29
C GLU A 370 -26.09 -1.66 7.00
N LEU A 371 -26.08 -1.72 8.35
CA LEU A 371 -24.84 -1.77 9.13
C LEU A 371 -24.09 -3.09 8.92
N THR A 372 -24.80 -4.19 8.79
CA THR A 372 -24.19 -5.50 8.50
C THR A 372 -23.43 -5.48 7.18
N SER A 373 -23.90 -4.74 6.18
CA SER A 373 -23.19 -4.59 4.90
C SER A 373 -21.88 -3.80 4.97
N LEU A 374 -21.67 -3.05 6.06
CA LEU A 374 -20.43 -2.31 6.32
C LEU A 374 -19.38 -3.13 7.07
N ILE A 375 -19.75 -4.31 7.56
CA ILE A 375 -18.84 -5.19 8.33
C ILE A 375 -18.00 -6.01 7.37
N ASP A 376 -16.68 -5.85 7.45
CA ASP A 376 -15.74 -6.61 6.63
C ASP A 376 -15.47 -8.01 7.19
N GLU A 377 -15.54 -8.19 8.53
CA GLU A 377 -15.21 -9.46 9.19
C GLU A 377 -15.98 -9.61 10.52
N THR A 378 -16.40 -10.83 10.84
CA THR A 378 -17.13 -11.16 12.08
C THR A 378 -16.45 -12.29 12.86
N TYR A 379 -16.58 -12.25 14.21
CA TYR A 379 -16.10 -13.28 15.14
C TYR A 379 -17.20 -13.85 16.02
#